data_a4b9bb5de79d102e9b66ad0a7b3e3a5b
#
_entry.id   a4b9bb5de79d102e9b66ad0a7b3e3a5b
#
_cell.length_a   1.000
_cell.length_b   1.000
_cell.length_c   1.000
_cell.angle_alpha   90.00
_cell.angle_beta   90.00
_cell.angle_gamma   90.00
#
_symmetry.space_group_name_H-M   'P 1'
#
loop_
_entity.id
_entity.type
_entity.pdbx_description
1 polymer ?
#
loop_
_entity_poly.entity_id
_entity_poly.type
_entity_poly.pdbx_seq_one_letter_code
_entity_poly.pdbx_strand_id
1 'polypeptide(L)'
;MNTNVGQITLIDLISMLERRELIINKDYQRGNGIWPPFAKSYFIDTILENYPFPKIYLYQVFDRANERPIKEIVDGQQRVTTLVEFYKNRFALTSASKKYAGLRFNELPDEAKMKFISYQVETSTIYSASRPELLEMFRRMNAYTSPLTSAEKRHATFQGAFKWFIVEKADTHAELLEVYDILTPKILARMGDAEFIADMSILIDRGICTKSAPTTEAIYKKYDSEFPLEAVYNERIDYFFSLLANELSELRGTFMMKSYVVQSLFSAIIALKYGFPGSEALEEELNFRADPNFSIDTARVIPNLAEMAYSHEIQDEEGLHAVYVTNCLSSTTKLPQRLARTKELIKAFL
;
A
#
# COMPACT_ATOMS: atom_id res chain seq x y z
N MET A 1 -24.18 26.02 7.46
CA MET A 1 -24.39 24.55 7.52
C MET A 1 -24.39 24.12 8.98
N ASN A 2 -25.46 23.51 9.48
CA ASN A 2 -25.58 22.98 10.84
C ASN A 2 -25.63 21.45 10.77
N THR A 3 -25.01 20.77 11.74
CA THR A 3 -24.97 19.30 11.78
C THR A 3 -25.41 18.79 13.14
N ASN A 4 -26.15 17.70 13.18
CA ASN A 4 -26.51 16.98 14.40
C ASN A 4 -26.01 15.53 14.31
N VAL A 5 -25.32 15.06 15.34
CA VAL A 5 -24.81 13.68 15.43
C VAL A 5 -25.85 12.86 16.21
N GLY A 6 -26.14 11.67 15.71
CA GLY A 6 -27.07 10.74 16.33
C GLY A 6 -26.72 9.28 16.02
N GLN A 7 -27.44 8.38 16.64
CA GLN A 7 -27.35 6.94 16.39
C GLN A 7 -28.74 6.42 16.05
N ILE A 8 -28.82 5.49 15.12
CA ILE A 8 -30.03 4.76 14.78
C ILE A 8 -29.74 3.27 14.65
N THR A 9 -30.69 2.41 14.97
CA THR A 9 -30.49 0.98 14.74
C THR A 9 -30.45 0.67 13.25
N LEU A 10 -29.76 -0.39 12.87
CA LEU A 10 -29.67 -0.81 11.48
C LEU A 10 -31.08 -1.12 10.92
N ILE A 11 -31.95 -1.73 11.72
CA ILE A 11 -33.34 -2.02 11.29
C ILE A 11 -34.15 -0.74 11.06
N ASP A 12 -33.95 0.31 11.87
CA ASP A 12 -34.61 1.58 11.66
C ASP A 12 -34.12 2.27 10.37
N LEU A 13 -32.78 2.21 10.12
CA LEU A 13 -32.20 2.72 8.88
C LEU A 13 -32.83 2.05 7.65
N ILE A 14 -32.96 0.72 7.67
CA ILE A 14 -33.60 -0.05 6.58
C ILE A 14 -35.05 0.34 6.44
N SER A 15 -35.78 0.44 7.55
CA SER A 15 -37.21 0.83 7.58
C SER A 15 -37.44 2.24 7.00
N MET A 16 -36.53 3.18 7.30
CA MET A 16 -36.58 4.53 6.72
C MET A 16 -36.41 4.51 5.19
N LEU A 17 -35.55 3.66 4.65
CA LEU A 17 -35.42 3.48 3.20
C LEU A 17 -36.67 2.88 2.58
N GLU A 18 -37.29 1.89 3.22
CA GLU A 18 -38.52 1.25 2.72
C GLU A 18 -39.68 2.23 2.71
N ARG A 19 -39.80 3.10 3.73
CA ARG A 19 -40.81 4.14 3.80
C ARG A 19 -40.48 5.37 2.97
N ARG A 20 -39.34 5.39 2.27
CA ARG A 20 -38.85 6.55 1.50
C ARG A 20 -38.67 7.82 2.34
N GLU A 21 -38.40 7.67 3.62
CA GLU A 21 -37.97 8.74 4.53
C GLU A 21 -36.47 9.00 4.42
N LEU A 22 -35.74 7.99 3.95
CA LEU A 22 -34.34 8.06 3.57
C LEU A 22 -34.20 7.67 2.10
N ILE A 23 -33.46 8.43 1.32
CA ILE A 23 -33.24 8.16 -0.11
C ILE A 23 -31.77 8.17 -0.46
N ILE A 24 -31.41 7.33 -1.45
CA ILE A 24 -30.09 7.31 -2.07
C ILE A 24 -30.14 8.25 -3.28
N ASN A 25 -29.55 9.43 -3.13
CA ASN A 25 -29.47 10.37 -4.24
C ASN A 25 -28.25 10.06 -5.11
N LYS A 26 -28.50 9.71 -6.38
CA LYS A 26 -27.47 9.35 -7.35
C LYS A 26 -26.56 10.51 -7.74
N ASP A 27 -26.97 11.75 -7.52
CA ASP A 27 -26.20 12.96 -7.83
C ASP A 27 -24.93 13.10 -6.97
N TYR A 28 -24.88 12.44 -5.81
CA TYR A 28 -23.70 12.38 -4.93
C TYR A 28 -22.85 11.15 -5.19
N GLN A 29 -23.24 10.28 -6.13
CA GLN A 29 -22.52 9.04 -6.39
C GLN A 29 -21.33 9.29 -7.30
N ARG A 30 -20.12 8.85 -6.86
CA ARG A 30 -19.00 8.68 -7.79
C ARG A 30 -19.36 7.54 -8.74
N GLY A 31 -19.30 7.79 -10.06
CA GLY A 31 -19.51 6.74 -11.05
C GLY A 31 -18.59 5.54 -10.79
N ASN A 32 -19.11 4.32 -10.95
CA ASN A 32 -18.40 3.04 -11.05
C ASN A 32 -17.77 2.41 -9.81
N GLY A 33 -18.21 2.70 -8.59
CA GLY A 33 -17.66 2.07 -7.38
C GLY A 33 -18.62 1.08 -6.70
N ILE A 34 -19.08 0.02 -7.38
CA ILE A 34 -19.79 -1.07 -6.69
C ILE A 34 -18.74 -1.90 -5.94
N TRP A 35 -18.91 -2.05 -4.64
CA TRP A 35 -18.04 -2.90 -3.84
C TRP A 35 -18.03 -4.34 -4.37
N PRO A 36 -16.85 -4.96 -4.55
CA PRO A 36 -16.77 -6.36 -4.92
C PRO A 36 -17.32 -7.25 -3.78
N PRO A 37 -17.75 -8.50 -4.09
CA PRO A 37 -18.35 -9.40 -3.11
C PRO A 37 -17.53 -9.59 -1.83
N PHE A 38 -16.22 -9.64 -1.94
CA PHE A 38 -15.31 -9.76 -0.80
C PHE A 38 -15.40 -8.54 0.13
N ALA A 39 -15.40 -7.32 -0.42
CA ALA A 39 -15.50 -6.09 0.38
C ALA A 39 -16.87 -5.95 1.06
N LYS A 40 -17.96 -6.33 0.37
CA LYS A 40 -19.31 -6.40 0.98
C LYS A 40 -19.33 -7.35 2.17
N SER A 41 -18.78 -8.55 2.00
CA SER A 41 -18.75 -9.57 3.04
C SER A 41 -17.91 -9.14 4.23
N TYR A 42 -16.74 -8.53 4.00
CA TYR A 42 -15.88 -8.00 5.06
C TYR A 42 -16.59 -6.89 5.86
N PHE A 43 -17.33 -6.02 5.19
CA PHE A 43 -18.11 -4.97 5.85
C PHE A 43 -19.25 -5.55 6.71
N ILE A 44 -19.98 -6.56 6.21
CA ILE A 44 -21.01 -7.24 7.01
C ILE A 44 -20.38 -7.97 8.22
N ASP A 45 -19.25 -8.62 8.03
CA ASP A 45 -18.49 -9.26 9.11
C ASP A 45 -18.09 -8.27 10.22
N THR A 46 -17.65 -7.06 9.83
CA THR A 46 -17.35 -5.96 10.76
C THR A 46 -18.53 -5.67 11.69
N ILE A 47 -19.77 -5.70 11.18
CA ILE A 47 -20.99 -5.46 11.94
C ILE A 47 -21.34 -6.65 12.83
N LEU A 48 -21.24 -7.87 12.30
CA LEU A 48 -21.53 -9.10 13.04
C LEU A 48 -20.55 -9.30 14.20
N GLU A 49 -19.31 -8.83 14.08
CA GLU A 49 -18.30 -8.81 15.15
C GLU A 49 -18.36 -7.53 16.01
N ASN A 50 -19.36 -6.65 15.77
CA ASN A 50 -19.62 -5.43 16.52
C ASN A 50 -18.46 -4.41 16.49
N TYR A 51 -17.70 -4.36 15.40
CA TYR A 51 -16.69 -3.31 15.20
C TYR A 51 -17.31 -2.03 14.65
N PRO A 52 -16.78 -0.84 15.02
CA PRO A 52 -17.26 0.42 14.49
C PRO A 52 -16.88 0.62 13.03
N PHE A 53 -17.70 1.33 12.29
CA PHE A 53 -17.41 1.83 10.95
C PHE A 53 -17.68 3.34 10.83
N PRO A 54 -17.12 4.05 9.84
CA PRO A 54 -17.31 5.49 9.69
C PRO A 54 -18.78 5.87 9.55
N LYS A 55 -19.20 6.92 10.27
CA LYS A 55 -20.59 7.40 10.32
C LYS A 55 -21.16 7.71 8.92
N ILE A 56 -22.47 7.66 8.81
CA ILE A 56 -23.22 7.99 7.59
C ILE A 56 -23.62 9.46 7.65
N TYR A 57 -23.39 10.19 6.55
CA TYR A 57 -23.80 11.58 6.43
C TYR A 57 -25.11 11.69 5.67
N LEU A 58 -26.06 12.35 6.30
CA LEU A 58 -27.42 12.55 5.81
C LEU A 58 -27.66 14.05 5.61
N TYR A 59 -28.40 14.40 4.59
CA TYR A 59 -28.89 15.76 4.38
C TYR A 59 -30.41 15.79 4.49
N GLN A 60 -30.94 16.63 5.36
CA GLN A 60 -32.39 16.77 5.51
C GLN A 60 -32.92 17.80 4.54
N VAL A 61 -33.86 17.38 3.71
CA VAL A 61 -34.61 18.23 2.78
C VAL A 61 -36.11 18.15 3.06
N PHE A 62 -36.82 19.16 2.63
CA PHE A 62 -38.29 19.13 2.69
C PHE A 62 -38.86 18.70 1.33
N ASP A 63 -39.47 17.55 1.30
CA ASP A 63 -40.22 17.06 0.13
C ASP A 63 -41.54 17.84 -0.01
N ARG A 64 -41.53 18.81 -0.93
CA ARG A 64 -42.71 19.70 -1.15
C ARG A 64 -43.93 18.97 -1.74
N ALA A 65 -43.69 17.86 -2.45
CA ALA A 65 -44.76 17.09 -3.09
C ALA A 65 -45.56 16.27 -2.07
N ASN A 66 -44.87 15.77 -1.01
CA ASN A 66 -45.48 14.95 0.03
C ASN A 66 -45.56 15.67 1.40
N GLU A 67 -45.24 16.97 1.45
CA GLU A 67 -45.26 17.84 2.63
C GLU A 67 -44.58 17.24 3.87
N ARG A 68 -43.44 16.56 3.68
CA ARG A 68 -42.72 15.88 4.77
C ARG A 68 -41.20 16.07 4.67
N PRO A 69 -40.50 16.03 5.80
CA PRO A 69 -39.05 15.97 5.77
C PRO A 69 -38.60 14.59 5.28
N ILE A 70 -37.59 14.58 4.39
CA ILE A 70 -36.86 13.39 3.96
C ILE A 70 -35.40 13.60 4.17
N LYS A 71 -34.64 12.52 4.24
CA LYS A 71 -33.17 12.55 4.33
C LYS A 71 -32.53 11.95 3.08
N GLU A 72 -31.53 12.60 2.56
CA GLU A 72 -30.70 12.11 1.47
C GLU A 72 -29.36 11.60 2.01
N ILE A 73 -28.88 10.47 1.53
CA ILE A 73 -27.55 9.98 1.89
C ILE A 73 -26.51 10.76 1.09
N VAL A 74 -25.68 11.54 1.77
CA VAL A 74 -24.58 12.30 1.17
C VAL A 74 -23.32 11.45 1.11
N ASP A 75 -22.95 10.77 2.21
CA ASP A 75 -21.88 9.78 2.24
C ASP A 75 -22.32 8.52 2.97
N GLY A 76 -21.75 7.38 2.56
CA GLY A 76 -22.09 6.06 3.09
C GLY A 76 -23.04 5.25 2.20
N GLN A 77 -23.31 5.68 0.98
CA GLN A 77 -24.24 4.99 0.07
C GLN A 77 -23.89 3.53 -0.16
N GLN A 78 -22.60 3.21 -0.43
CA GLN A 78 -22.15 1.84 -0.63
C GLN A 78 -22.37 0.98 0.64
N ARG A 79 -22.11 1.55 1.81
CA ARG A 79 -22.37 0.91 3.11
C ARG A 79 -23.86 0.60 3.27
N VAL A 80 -24.70 1.60 3.11
CA VAL A 80 -26.16 1.44 3.25
C VAL A 80 -26.72 0.45 2.21
N THR A 81 -26.28 0.54 0.96
CA THR A 81 -26.71 -0.40 -0.09
C THR A 81 -26.31 -1.83 0.27
N THR A 82 -25.08 -2.05 0.77
CA THR A 82 -24.63 -3.37 1.18
C THR A 82 -25.43 -3.94 2.35
N LEU A 83 -25.77 -3.11 3.35
CA LEU A 83 -26.62 -3.50 4.48
C LEU A 83 -28.00 -3.98 4.01
N VAL A 84 -28.63 -3.19 3.14
CA VAL A 84 -29.95 -3.52 2.58
C VAL A 84 -29.92 -4.78 1.71
N GLU A 85 -28.90 -4.92 0.86
CA GLU A 85 -28.75 -6.09 0.01
C GLU A 85 -28.55 -7.37 0.83
N PHE A 86 -27.76 -7.31 1.90
CA PHE A 86 -27.56 -8.45 2.78
C PHE A 86 -28.85 -8.79 3.55
N TYR A 87 -29.49 -7.81 4.18
CA TYR A 87 -30.76 -8.01 4.87
C TYR A 87 -31.84 -8.63 3.97
N LYS A 88 -31.87 -8.21 2.68
CA LYS A 88 -32.78 -8.76 1.66
C LYS A 88 -32.29 -10.06 1.03
N ASN A 89 -31.29 -10.73 1.58
CA ASN A 89 -30.75 -12.01 1.10
C ASN A 89 -30.23 -11.98 -0.34
N ARG A 90 -29.73 -10.83 -0.83
CA ARG A 90 -29.27 -10.71 -2.21
C ARG A 90 -27.90 -11.29 -2.47
N PHE A 91 -27.11 -11.53 -1.42
CA PHE A 91 -25.82 -12.21 -1.53
C PHE A 91 -25.52 -13.03 -0.27
N ALA A 92 -24.65 -14.05 -0.43
CA ALA A 92 -24.07 -14.80 0.67
C ALA A 92 -22.69 -14.24 1.04
N LEU A 93 -22.29 -14.38 2.29
CA LEU A 93 -20.97 -13.98 2.77
C LEU A 93 -19.88 -14.85 2.13
N THR A 94 -18.77 -14.22 1.73
CA THR A 94 -17.60 -14.91 1.20
C THR A 94 -16.67 -15.34 2.34
N SER A 95 -15.50 -15.91 2.01
CA SER A 95 -14.43 -16.23 2.95
C SER A 95 -13.87 -15.03 3.74
N ALA A 96 -14.27 -13.79 3.40
CA ALA A 96 -13.97 -12.61 4.19
C ALA A 96 -14.61 -12.64 5.59
N SER A 97 -15.75 -13.32 5.74
CA SER A 97 -16.35 -13.63 7.04
C SER A 97 -15.96 -15.04 7.44
N LYS A 98 -15.00 -15.17 8.36
CA LYS A 98 -14.49 -16.49 8.79
C LYS A 98 -15.55 -17.37 9.43
N LYS A 99 -16.47 -16.75 10.19
CA LYS A 99 -17.47 -17.46 10.99
C LYS A 99 -18.75 -17.77 10.21
N TYR A 100 -19.12 -16.94 9.26
CA TYR A 100 -20.41 -16.99 8.58
C TYR A 100 -20.28 -17.11 7.05
N ALA A 101 -19.12 -17.56 6.54
CA ALA A 101 -18.90 -17.77 5.11
C ALA A 101 -19.98 -18.69 4.50
N GLY A 102 -20.49 -18.33 3.33
CA GLY A 102 -21.52 -19.06 2.61
C GLY A 102 -22.97 -18.73 3.04
N LEU A 103 -23.17 -18.08 4.19
CA LEU A 103 -24.51 -17.80 4.72
C LEU A 103 -25.07 -16.47 4.20
N ARG A 104 -26.37 -16.43 3.98
CA ARG A 104 -27.19 -15.24 3.78
C ARG A 104 -27.77 -14.79 5.11
N PHE A 105 -28.38 -13.60 5.16
CA PHE A 105 -28.96 -13.07 6.40
C PHE A 105 -29.98 -14.02 7.05
N ASN A 106 -30.90 -14.59 6.28
CA ASN A 106 -31.94 -15.52 6.80
C ASN A 106 -31.34 -16.85 7.30
N GLU A 107 -30.14 -17.21 6.89
CA GLU A 107 -29.42 -18.45 7.27
C GLU A 107 -28.52 -18.26 8.50
N LEU A 108 -28.30 -17.02 8.94
CA LEU A 108 -27.55 -16.73 10.14
C LEU A 108 -28.21 -17.31 11.40
N PRO A 109 -27.43 -17.67 12.43
CA PRO A 109 -27.97 -17.93 13.76
C PRO A 109 -28.77 -16.73 14.31
N ASP A 110 -29.78 -16.98 15.11
CA ASP A 110 -30.67 -15.91 15.62
C ASP A 110 -29.92 -14.83 16.42
N GLU A 111 -28.90 -15.22 17.18
CA GLU A 111 -28.01 -14.28 17.87
C GLU A 111 -27.31 -13.32 16.89
N ALA A 112 -26.80 -13.84 15.79
CA ALA A 112 -26.12 -13.02 14.78
C ALA A 112 -27.11 -12.12 14.02
N LYS A 113 -28.34 -12.59 13.75
CA LYS A 113 -29.42 -11.76 13.19
C LYS A 113 -29.74 -10.62 14.14
N MET A 114 -29.91 -10.90 15.44
CA MET A 114 -30.19 -9.87 16.44
C MET A 114 -29.05 -8.85 16.54
N LYS A 115 -27.80 -9.29 16.56
CA LYS A 115 -26.63 -8.38 16.52
C LYS A 115 -26.67 -7.46 15.29
N PHE A 116 -26.98 -8.01 14.13
CA PHE A 116 -27.05 -7.24 12.89
C PHE A 116 -28.15 -6.18 12.93
N ILE A 117 -29.38 -6.53 13.25
CA ILE A 117 -30.51 -5.60 13.23
C ILE A 117 -30.47 -4.54 14.33
N SER A 118 -29.90 -4.88 15.50
CA SER A 118 -29.75 -3.96 16.65
C SER A 118 -28.48 -3.12 16.61
N TYR A 119 -27.59 -3.35 15.64
CA TYR A 119 -26.33 -2.61 15.51
C TYR A 119 -26.60 -1.10 15.39
N GLN A 120 -25.86 -0.30 16.19
CA GLN A 120 -26.01 1.15 16.25
C GLN A 120 -25.17 1.81 15.14
N VAL A 121 -25.87 2.38 14.17
CA VAL A 121 -25.27 3.13 13.07
C VAL A 121 -25.11 4.59 13.48
N GLU A 122 -23.88 5.07 13.52
CA GLU A 122 -23.62 6.49 13.73
C GLU A 122 -24.01 7.31 12.50
N THR A 123 -24.75 8.39 12.71
CA THR A 123 -25.19 9.30 11.66
C THR A 123 -24.82 10.74 11.96
N SER A 124 -24.62 11.55 10.93
CA SER A 124 -24.50 12.99 11.04
C SER A 124 -25.49 13.64 10.06
N THR A 125 -26.54 14.23 10.59
CA THR A 125 -27.57 14.89 9.78
C THR A 125 -27.22 16.36 9.59
N ILE A 126 -27.18 16.80 8.33
CA ILE A 126 -26.89 18.15 7.90
C ILE A 126 -28.21 18.86 7.66
N TYR A 127 -28.32 20.07 8.19
CA TYR A 127 -29.45 20.96 8.01
C TYR A 127 -28.98 22.25 7.34
N SER A 128 -29.86 22.89 6.56
CA SER A 128 -29.63 24.24 6.01
C SER A 128 -28.31 24.37 5.24
N ALA A 129 -28.04 23.48 4.30
CA ALA A 129 -26.92 23.58 3.38
C ALA A 129 -27.43 23.82 1.94
N SER A 130 -26.71 24.63 1.19
CA SER A 130 -26.90 24.71 -0.26
C SER A 130 -26.25 23.52 -0.98
N ARG A 131 -26.72 23.23 -2.20
CA ARG A 131 -26.13 22.16 -3.01
C ARG A 131 -24.63 22.32 -3.25
N PRO A 132 -24.08 23.52 -3.56
CA PRO A 132 -22.63 23.72 -3.66
C PRO A 132 -21.88 23.42 -2.36
N GLU A 133 -22.42 23.78 -1.19
CA GLU A 133 -21.81 23.48 0.10
C GLU A 133 -21.78 21.99 0.38
N LEU A 134 -22.83 21.24 0.03
CA LEU A 134 -22.87 19.78 0.17
C LEU A 134 -21.84 19.10 -0.74
N LEU A 135 -21.71 19.54 -1.99
CA LEU A 135 -20.74 19.01 -2.94
C LEU A 135 -19.29 19.32 -2.47
N GLU A 136 -19.06 20.53 -1.95
CA GLU A 136 -17.76 20.90 -1.39
C GLU A 136 -17.42 20.06 -0.14
N MET A 137 -18.36 19.88 0.77
CA MET A 137 -18.19 19.01 1.93
C MET A 137 -17.87 17.57 1.49
N PHE A 138 -18.65 17.02 0.55
CA PHE A 138 -18.40 15.68 0.00
C PHE A 138 -17.01 15.58 -0.64
N ARG A 139 -16.60 16.61 -1.41
CA ARG A 139 -15.25 16.67 -2.00
C ARG A 139 -14.18 16.66 -0.93
N ARG A 140 -14.31 17.45 0.14
CA ARG A 140 -13.36 17.51 1.25
C ARG A 140 -13.30 16.20 2.02
N MET A 141 -14.43 15.61 2.34
CA MET A 141 -14.49 14.32 3.03
C MET A 141 -13.80 13.20 2.22
N ASN A 142 -13.94 13.24 0.90
CA ASN A 142 -13.33 12.26 0.01
C ASN A 142 -11.88 12.60 -0.40
N ALA A 143 -11.44 13.84 -0.26
CA ALA A 143 -10.11 14.27 -0.66
C ALA A 143 -8.99 13.57 0.13
N TYR A 144 -9.28 13.12 1.34
CA TYR A 144 -8.34 12.45 2.24
C TYR A 144 -8.57 10.95 2.41
N THR A 145 -9.57 10.36 1.73
CA THR A 145 -9.79 8.91 1.72
C THR A 145 -8.98 8.24 0.61
N SER A 146 -7.65 8.30 0.73
CA SER A 146 -6.80 7.47 -0.11
C SER A 146 -6.84 6.03 0.42
N PRO A 147 -7.09 5.01 -0.42
CA PRO A 147 -7.04 3.62 0.04
C PRO A 147 -5.66 3.31 0.61
N LEU A 148 -5.61 2.47 1.65
CA LEU A 148 -4.35 2.03 2.25
C LEU A 148 -3.44 1.44 1.19
N THR A 149 -2.18 1.84 1.21
CA THR A 149 -1.12 1.22 0.40
C THR A 149 -0.91 -0.23 0.83
N SER A 150 -0.19 -1.01 0.02
CA SER A 150 0.18 -2.37 0.41
C SER A 150 1.05 -2.40 1.66
N ALA A 151 1.92 -1.42 1.84
CA ALA A 151 2.75 -1.27 3.04
C ALA A 151 1.91 -0.98 4.30
N GLU A 152 0.99 0.00 4.23
CA GLU A 152 0.08 0.33 5.33
C GLU A 152 -0.82 -0.86 5.72
N LYS A 153 -1.31 -1.64 4.74
CA LYS A 153 -2.06 -2.86 5.01
C LYS A 153 -1.23 -3.91 5.74
N ARG A 154 0.02 -4.15 5.31
CA ARG A 154 0.92 -5.09 5.99
C ARG A 154 1.26 -4.62 7.40
N HIS A 155 1.51 -3.32 7.58
CA HIS A 155 1.75 -2.75 8.91
C HIS A 155 0.60 -3.00 9.89
N ALA A 156 -0.64 -2.93 9.41
CA ALA A 156 -1.83 -3.23 10.22
C ALA A 156 -2.04 -4.74 10.45
N THR A 157 -1.67 -5.59 9.49
CA THR A 157 -1.97 -7.02 9.50
C THR A 157 -0.95 -7.83 10.32
N PHE A 158 0.34 -7.54 10.17
CA PHE A 158 1.42 -8.27 10.81
C PHE A 158 1.89 -7.57 12.07
N GLN A 159 2.22 -8.34 13.12
CA GLN A 159 2.70 -7.80 14.40
C GLN A 159 3.98 -8.50 14.89
N GLY A 160 4.57 -9.35 14.06
CA GLY A 160 5.73 -10.14 14.40
C GLY A 160 7.07 -9.41 14.27
N ALA A 161 8.16 -10.13 14.57
CA ALA A 161 9.53 -9.59 14.63
C ALA A 161 9.96 -8.91 13.34
N PHE A 162 9.69 -9.52 12.19
CA PHE A 162 10.07 -8.95 10.89
C PHE A 162 9.40 -7.60 10.61
N LYS A 163 8.13 -7.44 10.96
CA LYS A 163 7.42 -6.16 10.80
C LYS A 163 8.11 -5.05 11.59
N TRP A 164 8.47 -5.33 12.84
CA TRP A 164 9.13 -4.33 13.68
C TRP A 164 10.56 -4.03 13.23
N PHE A 165 11.30 -5.02 12.73
CA PHE A 165 12.57 -4.82 12.06
C PHE A 165 12.44 -3.86 10.86
N ILE A 166 11.45 -4.09 9.99
CA ILE A 166 11.20 -3.20 8.84
C ILE A 166 10.90 -1.77 9.27
N VAL A 167 10.08 -1.59 10.30
CA VAL A 167 9.74 -0.25 10.84
C VAL A 167 10.99 0.44 11.38
N GLU A 168 11.79 -0.26 12.19
CA GLU A 168 13.02 0.29 12.76
C GLU A 168 14.01 0.71 11.67
N LYS A 169 14.24 -0.13 10.65
CA LYS A 169 15.13 0.21 9.54
C LYS A 169 14.60 1.35 8.68
N ALA A 170 13.29 1.39 8.44
CA ALA A 170 12.65 2.49 7.73
C ALA A 170 12.88 3.82 8.48
N ASP A 171 12.61 3.86 9.78
CA ASP A 171 12.82 5.05 10.61
C ASP A 171 14.31 5.47 10.65
N THR A 172 15.22 4.50 10.78
CA THR A 172 16.68 4.74 10.84
C THR A 172 17.19 5.42 9.56
N HIS A 173 16.68 5.02 8.41
CA HIS A 173 17.20 5.48 7.11
C HIS A 173 16.29 6.50 6.40
N ALA A 174 15.15 6.90 7.01
CA ALA A 174 14.17 7.80 6.40
C ALA A 174 14.78 9.13 5.94
N GLU A 175 15.61 9.75 6.79
CA GLU A 175 16.28 11.02 6.47
C GLU A 175 17.19 10.90 5.25
N LEU A 176 17.98 9.82 5.14
CA LEU A 176 18.85 9.59 3.99
C LEU A 176 18.03 9.36 2.72
N LEU A 177 16.95 8.58 2.79
CA LEU A 177 16.06 8.31 1.66
C LEU A 177 15.41 9.61 1.14
N GLU A 178 15.08 10.55 2.02
CA GLU A 178 14.53 11.86 1.66
C GLU A 178 15.61 12.80 1.10
N VAL A 179 16.71 12.98 1.84
CA VAL A 179 17.80 13.92 1.51
C VAL A 179 18.47 13.57 0.17
N TYR A 180 18.53 12.29 -0.21
CA TYR A 180 19.06 11.81 -1.49
C TYR A 180 18.01 11.75 -2.61
N ASP A 181 16.77 12.23 -2.38
CA ASP A 181 15.65 12.17 -3.32
C ASP A 181 15.34 10.75 -3.83
N ILE A 182 15.69 9.71 -3.04
CA ILE A 182 15.38 8.31 -3.36
C ILE A 182 13.87 8.07 -3.24
N LEU A 183 13.28 8.64 -2.19
CA LEU A 183 11.82 8.64 -1.96
C LEU A 183 11.32 10.06 -1.68
N THR A 184 10.21 10.42 -2.29
CA THR A 184 9.58 11.72 -2.06
C THR A 184 8.86 11.76 -0.71
N PRO A 185 8.68 12.95 -0.07
CA PRO A 185 7.94 13.08 1.19
C PRO A 185 6.53 12.46 1.13
N LYS A 186 5.88 12.52 -0.03
CA LYS A 186 4.56 11.90 -0.25
C LYS A 186 4.61 10.37 -0.16
N ILE A 187 5.67 9.76 -0.63
CA ILE A 187 5.89 8.30 -0.59
C ILE A 187 6.25 7.89 0.84
N LEU A 188 7.13 8.64 1.51
CA LEU A 188 7.51 8.41 2.91
C LEU A 188 6.29 8.47 3.85
N ALA A 189 5.45 9.50 3.72
CA ALA A 189 4.21 9.63 4.49
C ALA A 189 3.21 8.48 4.33
N ARG A 190 3.43 7.57 3.36
CA ARG A 190 2.61 6.41 3.05
C ARG A 190 3.36 5.08 3.23
N MET A 191 4.36 5.05 4.13
CA MET A 191 5.20 3.88 4.43
C MET A 191 5.97 3.35 3.21
N GLY A 192 6.39 4.24 2.30
CA GLY A 192 7.17 3.86 1.12
C GLY A 192 8.60 3.45 1.47
N ASP A 193 9.14 3.95 2.56
CA ASP A 193 10.39 3.54 3.21
C ASP A 193 10.30 2.07 3.68
N ALA A 194 9.27 1.71 4.41
CA ALA A 194 9.02 0.32 4.82
C ALA A 194 8.89 -0.63 3.60
N GLU A 195 8.23 -0.18 2.53
CA GLU A 195 8.15 -0.93 1.27
C GLU A 195 9.53 -1.07 0.60
N PHE A 196 10.36 -0.04 0.70
CA PHE A 196 11.71 -0.02 0.14
C PHE A 196 12.65 -0.97 0.88
N ILE A 197 12.66 -0.93 2.21
CA ILE A 197 13.45 -1.85 3.07
C ILE A 197 12.96 -3.29 2.93
N ALA A 198 11.64 -3.51 2.80
CA ALA A 198 11.10 -4.85 2.57
C ALA A 198 11.58 -5.45 1.24
N ASP A 199 11.73 -4.65 0.18
CA ASP A 199 12.29 -5.11 -1.10
C ASP A 199 13.78 -5.46 -1.00
N MET A 200 14.57 -4.71 -0.23
CA MET A 200 15.96 -5.06 0.11
C MET A 200 16.03 -6.39 0.88
N SER A 201 15.14 -6.57 1.84
CA SER A 201 15.03 -7.81 2.62
C SER A 201 14.68 -9.02 1.75
N ILE A 202 13.84 -8.85 0.74
CA ILE A 202 13.50 -9.91 -0.22
C ILE A 202 14.74 -10.36 -1.02
N LEU A 203 15.60 -9.43 -1.43
CA LEU A 203 16.86 -9.78 -2.09
C LEU A 203 17.72 -10.69 -1.19
N ILE A 204 17.85 -10.35 0.08
CA ILE A 204 18.65 -11.15 1.02
C ILE A 204 18.03 -12.53 1.24
N ASP A 205 16.69 -12.64 1.25
CA ASP A 205 15.94 -13.88 1.50
C ASP A 205 15.99 -14.87 0.33
N ARG A 206 15.84 -14.37 -0.91
CA ARG A 206 15.60 -15.22 -2.07
C ARG A 206 16.22 -14.75 -3.38
N GLY A 207 17.04 -13.70 -3.35
CA GLY A 207 17.69 -13.14 -4.52
C GLY A 207 16.81 -12.18 -5.32
N ILE A 208 17.27 -11.85 -6.53
CA ILE A 208 16.56 -10.92 -7.42
C ILE A 208 15.27 -11.55 -7.91
N CYS A 209 14.16 -10.87 -7.73
CA CYS A 209 12.84 -11.31 -8.20
C CYS A 209 11.98 -10.15 -8.66
N THR A 210 10.88 -10.43 -9.32
CA THR A 210 9.86 -9.42 -9.63
C THR A 210 9.22 -8.92 -8.34
N LYS A 211 9.24 -7.60 -8.13
CA LYS A 211 8.54 -6.98 -7.01
C LYS A 211 7.03 -7.14 -7.16
N SER A 212 6.38 -7.72 -6.18
CA SER A 212 4.93 -7.90 -6.16
C SER A 212 4.40 -7.94 -4.73
N ALA A 213 3.13 -7.57 -4.55
CA ALA A 213 2.49 -7.63 -3.23
C ALA A 213 2.50 -9.04 -2.61
N PRO A 214 2.20 -10.13 -3.35
CA PRO A 214 2.32 -11.50 -2.82
C PRO A 214 3.74 -11.87 -2.38
N THR A 215 4.77 -11.45 -3.14
CA THR A 215 6.17 -11.71 -2.79
C THR A 215 6.54 -11.03 -1.48
N THR A 216 6.14 -9.76 -1.32
CA THR A 216 6.39 -9.02 -0.08
C THR A 216 5.60 -9.60 1.08
N GLU A 217 4.34 -9.98 0.89
CA GLU A 217 3.53 -10.60 1.95
C GLU A 217 4.10 -11.95 2.41
N ALA A 218 4.69 -12.70 1.50
CA ALA A 218 5.28 -14.01 1.81
C ALA A 218 6.44 -13.90 2.82
N ILE A 219 7.31 -12.89 2.72
CA ILE A 219 8.42 -12.72 3.67
C ILE A 219 7.92 -12.28 5.05
N TYR A 220 6.88 -11.40 5.11
CA TYR A 220 6.23 -11.04 6.37
C TYR A 220 5.62 -12.27 7.06
N LYS A 221 4.93 -13.12 6.32
CA LYS A 221 4.37 -14.38 6.85
C LYS A 221 5.45 -15.36 7.32
N LYS A 222 6.56 -15.45 6.57
CA LYS A 222 7.68 -16.35 6.89
C LYS A 222 8.31 -16.03 8.25
N TYR A 223 8.43 -14.75 8.56
CA TYR A 223 9.11 -14.25 9.74
C TYR A 223 8.20 -13.53 10.74
N ASP A 224 6.89 -13.83 10.73
CA ASP A 224 5.94 -13.18 11.64
C ASP A 224 6.15 -13.63 13.09
N SER A 225 6.38 -14.92 13.34
CA SER A 225 6.60 -15.44 14.69
C SER A 225 8.03 -15.24 15.18
N GLU A 226 9.03 -15.52 14.35
CA GLU A 226 10.46 -15.45 14.68
C GLU A 226 11.26 -14.96 13.49
N PHE A 227 12.30 -14.17 13.75
CA PHE A 227 13.20 -13.67 12.71
C PHE A 227 14.68 -13.98 13.07
N PRO A 228 15.12 -15.25 12.94
CA PRO A 228 16.46 -15.67 13.36
C PRO A 228 17.60 -15.06 12.53
N LEU A 229 17.31 -14.54 11.34
CA LEU A 229 18.27 -13.90 10.45
C LEU A 229 18.35 -12.37 10.60
N GLU A 230 17.70 -11.80 11.61
CA GLU A 230 17.65 -10.35 11.85
C GLU A 230 19.03 -9.69 11.82
N ALA A 231 20.02 -10.26 12.52
CA ALA A 231 21.38 -9.72 12.57
C ALA A 231 22.04 -9.65 11.17
N VAL A 232 21.82 -10.66 10.33
CA VAL A 232 22.37 -10.72 8.96
C VAL A 232 21.72 -9.64 8.08
N TYR A 233 20.41 -9.46 8.18
CA TYR A 233 19.71 -8.43 7.40
C TYR A 233 20.11 -7.02 7.87
N ASN A 234 20.22 -6.84 9.17
CA ASN A 234 20.68 -5.60 9.78
C ASN A 234 22.06 -5.20 9.25
N GLU A 235 23.04 -6.09 9.34
CA GLU A 235 24.40 -5.87 8.85
C GLU A 235 24.43 -5.44 7.38
N ARG A 236 23.74 -6.18 6.52
CA ARG A 236 23.76 -5.95 5.07
C ARG A 236 23.08 -4.66 4.65
N ILE A 237 21.95 -4.34 5.28
CA ILE A 237 21.19 -3.11 5.00
C ILE A 237 21.98 -1.90 5.52
N ASP A 238 22.44 -1.93 6.76
CA ASP A 238 23.18 -0.81 7.35
C ASP A 238 24.53 -0.58 6.65
N TYR A 239 25.22 -1.65 6.24
CA TYR A 239 26.42 -1.53 5.42
C TYR A 239 26.17 -0.77 4.13
N PHE A 240 25.11 -1.11 3.40
CA PHE A 240 24.74 -0.43 2.16
C PHE A 240 24.44 1.05 2.39
N PHE A 241 23.64 1.38 3.39
CA PHE A 241 23.32 2.78 3.68
C PHE A 241 24.53 3.57 4.16
N SER A 242 25.46 2.92 4.88
CA SER A 242 26.74 3.52 5.24
C SER A 242 27.58 3.85 4.00
N LEU A 243 27.70 2.90 3.05
CA LEU A 243 28.38 3.17 1.78
C LEU A 243 27.73 4.31 0.99
N LEU A 244 26.41 4.34 0.94
CA LEU A 244 25.67 5.36 0.22
C LEU A 244 25.89 6.75 0.83
N ALA A 245 25.94 6.84 2.16
CA ALA A 245 26.14 8.09 2.88
C ALA A 245 27.58 8.61 2.81
N ASN A 246 28.56 7.73 2.69
CA ASN A 246 30.00 8.07 2.72
C ASN A 246 30.64 7.95 1.34
N GLU A 247 30.95 6.74 0.89
CA GLU A 247 31.75 6.48 -0.31
C GLU A 247 31.03 6.87 -1.61
N LEU A 248 29.69 6.76 -1.65
CA LEU A 248 28.88 7.08 -2.83
C LEU A 248 28.10 8.41 -2.71
N SER A 249 28.45 9.24 -1.73
CA SER A 249 27.74 10.50 -1.45
C SER A 249 27.77 11.50 -2.61
N GLU A 250 28.79 11.47 -3.45
CA GLU A 250 28.91 12.32 -4.65
C GLU A 250 27.84 12.02 -5.72
N LEU A 251 27.22 10.84 -5.68
CA LEU A 251 26.12 10.48 -6.60
C LEU A 251 24.77 11.06 -6.22
N ARG A 252 24.69 11.79 -5.08
CA ARG A 252 23.48 12.48 -4.66
C ARG A 252 23.00 13.46 -5.74
N GLY A 253 21.67 13.47 -5.98
CA GLY A 253 21.05 14.34 -6.98
C GLY A 253 21.20 13.85 -8.43
N THR A 254 21.88 12.73 -8.67
CA THR A 254 21.96 12.09 -9.99
C THR A 254 20.84 11.08 -10.20
N PHE A 255 20.66 10.60 -11.42
CA PHE A 255 19.71 9.52 -11.72
C PHE A 255 20.10 8.18 -11.10
N MET A 256 21.32 8.02 -10.56
CA MET A 256 21.71 6.86 -9.75
C MET A 256 20.84 6.73 -8.49
N MET A 257 20.29 7.84 -7.97
CA MET A 257 19.43 7.86 -6.77
C MET A 257 17.94 7.54 -7.06
N LYS A 258 17.56 7.21 -8.29
CA LYS A 258 16.19 6.70 -8.55
C LYS A 258 15.96 5.41 -7.75
N SER A 259 14.83 5.31 -7.05
CA SER A 259 14.58 4.23 -6.09
C SER A 259 14.79 2.81 -6.66
N TYR A 260 14.39 2.57 -7.89
CA TYR A 260 14.60 1.27 -8.56
C TYR A 260 16.06 1.02 -8.98
N VAL A 261 16.85 2.09 -9.18
CA VAL A 261 18.29 1.99 -9.43
C VAL A 261 19.02 1.69 -8.13
N VAL A 262 18.70 2.39 -7.04
CA VAL A 262 19.25 2.15 -5.70
C VAL A 262 18.99 0.70 -5.25
N GLN A 263 17.83 0.12 -5.56
CA GLN A 263 17.56 -1.31 -5.30
C GLN A 263 18.50 -2.23 -6.12
N SER A 264 18.81 -1.87 -7.36
CA SER A 264 19.76 -2.65 -8.17
C SER A 264 21.20 -2.43 -7.75
N LEU A 265 21.55 -1.23 -7.28
CA LEU A 265 22.86 -0.90 -6.68
C LEU A 265 23.06 -1.69 -5.38
N PHE A 266 22.05 -1.77 -4.52
CA PHE A 266 22.04 -2.66 -3.37
C PHE A 266 22.31 -4.11 -3.79
N SER A 267 21.60 -4.59 -4.82
CA SER A 267 21.80 -5.95 -5.32
C SER A 267 23.24 -6.19 -5.79
N ALA A 268 23.86 -5.24 -6.50
CA ALA A 268 25.22 -5.34 -6.98
C ALA A 268 26.24 -5.38 -5.82
N ILE A 269 26.12 -4.49 -4.86
CA ILE A 269 27.03 -4.39 -3.70
C ILE A 269 26.90 -5.64 -2.80
N ILE A 270 25.67 -6.13 -2.56
CA ILE A 270 25.46 -7.35 -1.78
C ILE A 270 26.01 -8.58 -2.51
N ALA A 271 25.87 -8.66 -3.85
CA ALA A 271 26.48 -9.74 -4.64
C ALA A 271 28.00 -9.76 -4.49
N LEU A 272 28.64 -8.60 -4.61
CA LEU A 272 30.10 -8.46 -4.57
C LEU A 272 30.71 -8.77 -3.18
N LYS A 273 29.98 -8.45 -2.09
CA LYS A 273 30.51 -8.62 -0.74
C LYS A 273 30.06 -9.90 -0.06
N TYR A 274 28.76 -10.22 -0.12
CA TYR A 274 28.17 -11.27 0.70
C TYR A 274 27.58 -12.44 -0.11
N GLY A 275 27.27 -12.19 -1.38
CA GLY A 275 26.37 -13.07 -2.14
C GLY A 275 24.94 -13.03 -1.62
N PHE A 276 24.01 -13.61 -2.40
CA PHE A 276 22.61 -13.84 -2.05
C PHE A 276 22.11 -15.09 -2.81
N PRO A 277 20.96 -15.68 -2.45
CA PRO A 277 20.43 -16.86 -3.14
C PRO A 277 20.28 -16.63 -4.65
N GLY A 278 21.01 -17.41 -5.46
CA GLY A 278 21.06 -17.30 -6.93
C GLY A 278 22.09 -16.30 -7.48
N SER A 279 22.95 -15.71 -6.64
CA SER A 279 24.07 -14.86 -7.12
C SER A 279 25.19 -15.64 -7.80
N GLU A 280 25.27 -16.96 -7.58
CA GLU A 280 26.28 -17.85 -8.16
C GLU A 280 26.28 -17.78 -9.70
N ALA A 281 25.10 -17.63 -10.31
CA ALA A 281 24.99 -17.47 -11.76
C ALA A 281 25.58 -16.14 -12.25
N LEU A 282 25.47 -15.06 -11.46
CA LEU A 282 26.11 -13.77 -11.74
C LEU A 282 27.61 -13.83 -11.58
N GLU A 283 28.09 -14.52 -10.54
CA GLU A 283 29.51 -14.75 -10.27
C GLU A 283 30.19 -15.49 -11.43
N GLU A 284 29.52 -16.54 -11.94
CA GLU A 284 30.00 -17.29 -13.08
C GLU A 284 29.98 -16.47 -14.37
N GLU A 285 28.86 -15.79 -14.68
CA GLU A 285 28.70 -15.02 -15.91
C GLU A 285 29.65 -13.81 -15.99
N LEU A 286 29.88 -13.12 -14.86
CA LEU A 286 30.70 -11.89 -14.80
C LEU A 286 32.09 -12.14 -14.28
N ASN A 287 32.47 -13.41 -14.02
CA ASN A 287 33.76 -13.85 -13.58
C ASN A 287 34.29 -13.12 -12.32
N PHE A 288 33.45 -13.07 -11.27
CA PHE A 288 33.84 -12.58 -9.95
C PHE A 288 33.51 -13.60 -8.84
N ARG A 289 33.90 -13.32 -7.60
CA ARG A 289 33.46 -14.04 -6.40
C ARG A 289 33.12 -13.03 -5.32
N ALA A 290 32.12 -13.36 -4.51
CA ALA A 290 31.80 -12.56 -3.34
C ALA A 290 33.02 -12.53 -2.39
N ASP A 291 33.43 -11.33 -1.99
CA ASP A 291 34.56 -11.11 -1.09
C ASP A 291 34.11 -10.36 0.17
N PRO A 292 34.14 -10.98 1.35
CA PRO A 292 33.83 -10.30 2.61
C PRO A 292 34.63 -9.03 2.87
N ASN A 293 35.83 -8.91 2.27
CA ASN A 293 36.70 -7.74 2.36
C ASN A 293 36.43 -6.72 1.23
N PHE A 294 35.40 -6.92 0.43
CA PHE A 294 35.04 -6.01 -0.67
C PHE A 294 35.02 -4.56 -0.18
N SER A 295 35.74 -3.70 -0.89
CA SER A 295 35.78 -2.25 -0.70
C SER A 295 35.67 -1.55 -2.06
N ILE A 296 35.12 -0.33 -2.05
CA ILE A 296 34.93 0.43 -3.26
C ILE A 296 36.16 1.27 -3.56
N ASP A 297 36.72 1.12 -4.76
CA ASP A 297 37.67 2.08 -5.32
C ASP A 297 36.87 3.30 -5.86
N THR A 298 36.62 4.27 -4.99
CA THR A 298 35.81 5.44 -5.30
C THR A 298 36.35 6.24 -6.47
N ALA A 299 37.70 6.31 -6.63
CA ALA A 299 38.30 7.07 -7.72
C ALA A 299 37.96 6.49 -9.11
N ARG A 300 37.72 5.19 -9.19
CA ARG A 300 37.33 4.49 -10.42
C ARG A 300 35.78 4.39 -10.54
N VAL A 301 35.12 4.00 -9.46
CA VAL A 301 33.71 3.61 -9.48
C VAL A 301 32.79 4.81 -9.60
N ILE A 302 33.06 5.92 -8.91
CA ILE A 302 32.19 7.10 -8.96
C ILE A 302 32.06 7.69 -10.36
N PRO A 303 33.14 7.91 -11.14
CA PRO A 303 33.01 8.38 -12.51
C PRO A 303 32.16 7.43 -13.40
N ASN A 304 32.37 6.11 -13.28
CA ASN A 304 31.59 5.13 -14.04
C ASN A 304 30.11 5.20 -13.71
N LEU A 305 29.75 5.25 -12.42
CA LEU A 305 28.35 5.35 -12.00
C LEU A 305 27.72 6.70 -12.37
N ALA A 306 28.50 7.79 -12.35
CA ALA A 306 28.04 9.10 -12.76
C ALA A 306 27.77 9.15 -14.28
N GLU A 307 28.61 8.51 -15.10
CA GLU A 307 28.39 8.38 -16.55
C GLU A 307 27.14 7.55 -16.84
N MET A 308 26.94 6.42 -16.15
CA MET A 308 25.71 5.63 -16.25
C MET A 308 24.46 6.43 -15.85
N ALA A 309 24.56 7.22 -14.79
CA ALA A 309 23.46 8.07 -14.34
C ALA A 309 23.12 9.16 -15.36
N TYR A 310 24.14 9.78 -15.98
CA TYR A 310 23.96 10.76 -17.02
C TYR A 310 23.36 10.15 -18.30
N SER A 311 23.86 9.00 -18.74
CA SER A 311 23.28 8.27 -19.88
C SER A 311 21.80 7.95 -19.64
N HIS A 312 21.42 7.60 -18.41
CA HIS A 312 20.03 7.35 -18.04
C HIS A 312 19.20 8.67 -18.04
N GLU A 313 19.76 9.78 -17.58
CA GLU A 313 19.09 11.09 -17.57
C GLU A 313 18.74 11.55 -18.99
N ILE A 314 19.67 11.42 -19.93
CA ILE A 314 19.46 11.78 -21.34
C ILE A 314 18.78 10.69 -22.17
N GLN A 315 18.47 9.53 -21.56
CA GLN A 315 17.86 8.36 -22.19
C GLN A 315 18.64 7.83 -23.42
N ASP A 316 19.96 7.74 -23.30
CA ASP A 316 20.84 7.26 -24.36
C ASP A 316 20.74 5.73 -24.51
N GLU A 317 19.84 5.29 -25.39
CA GLU A 317 19.58 3.88 -25.69
C GLU A 317 20.56 3.27 -26.72
N GLU A 318 21.48 4.04 -27.27
CA GLU A 318 22.44 3.60 -28.30
C GLU A 318 23.91 3.67 -27.84
N GLY A 319 24.19 4.33 -26.72
CA GLY A 319 25.54 4.55 -26.19
C GLY A 319 26.14 3.37 -25.44
N LEU A 320 27.27 3.61 -24.76
CA LEU A 320 28.00 2.62 -23.99
C LEU A 320 27.13 1.90 -22.94
N HIS A 321 26.21 2.63 -22.31
CA HIS A 321 25.34 2.13 -21.26
C HIS A 321 23.92 1.78 -21.72
N ALA A 322 23.71 1.56 -23.01
CA ALA A 322 22.41 1.32 -23.62
C ALA A 322 21.60 0.20 -22.91
N VAL A 323 22.25 -0.91 -22.56
CA VAL A 323 21.60 -2.02 -21.83
C VAL A 323 21.08 -1.56 -20.47
N TYR A 324 21.88 -0.78 -19.73
CA TYR A 324 21.46 -0.22 -18.44
C TYR A 324 20.30 0.75 -18.62
N VAL A 325 20.41 1.70 -19.55
CA VAL A 325 19.40 2.74 -19.80
C VAL A 325 18.06 2.12 -20.19
N THR A 326 18.03 1.25 -21.20
CA THR A 326 16.80 0.58 -21.66
C THR A 326 16.07 -0.12 -20.52
N ASN A 327 16.83 -0.75 -19.60
CA ASN A 327 16.22 -1.41 -18.44
C ASN A 327 15.85 -0.46 -17.29
N CYS A 328 16.13 0.84 -17.41
CA CYS A 328 15.68 1.89 -16.50
C CYS A 328 14.37 2.58 -16.95
N LEU A 329 13.99 2.50 -18.24
CA LEU A 329 12.89 3.29 -18.80
C LEU A 329 11.50 2.68 -18.56
N SER A 330 11.40 1.35 -18.52
CA SER A 330 10.11 0.67 -18.32
C SER A 330 10.21 -0.60 -17.52
N SER A 331 9.07 -1.05 -16.96
CA SER A 331 8.98 -2.32 -16.22
C SER A 331 10.06 -2.51 -15.12
N THR A 332 10.52 -1.42 -14.52
CA THR A 332 11.68 -1.32 -13.64
C THR A 332 11.67 -2.29 -12.44
N THR A 333 10.50 -2.80 -12.06
CA THR A 333 10.31 -3.73 -10.95
C THR A 333 10.27 -5.21 -11.34
N LYS A 334 10.36 -5.51 -12.64
CA LYS A 334 10.35 -6.89 -13.16
C LYS A 334 11.73 -7.52 -13.08
N LEU A 335 11.76 -8.85 -12.90
CA LEU A 335 13.00 -9.62 -12.78
C LEU A 335 14.00 -9.36 -13.91
N PRO A 336 13.65 -9.40 -15.21
CA PRO A 336 14.63 -9.18 -16.28
C PRO A 336 15.32 -7.81 -16.19
N GLN A 337 14.56 -6.75 -15.95
CA GLN A 337 15.11 -5.39 -15.83
C GLN A 337 15.97 -5.21 -14.58
N ARG A 338 15.53 -5.75 -13.45
CA ARG A 338 16.33 -5.73 -12.21
C ARG A 338 17.66 -6.46 -12.39
N LEU A 339 17.61 -7.66 -13.00
CA LEU A 339 18.79 -8.47 -13.25
C LEU A 339 19.76 -7.77 -14.21
N ALA A 340 19.27 -7.23 -15.33
CA ALA A 340 20.10 -6.52 -16.31
C ALA A 340 20.80 -5.30 -15.68
N ARG A 341 20.06 -4.45 -14.94
CA ARG A 341 20.67 -3.31 -14.23
C ARG A 341 21.71 -3.76 -13.21
N THR A 342 21.43 -4.82 -12.45
CA THR A 342 22.38 -5.34 -11.46
C THR A 342 23.66 -5.82 -12.12
N LYS A 343 23.58 -6.50 -13.27
CA LYS A 343 24.74 -6.93 -14.05
C LYS A 343 25.60 -5.75 -14.51
N GLU A 344 24.97 -4.72 -15.09
CA GLU A 344 25.70 -3.55 -15.56
C GLU A 344 26.35 -2.77 -14.40
N LEU A 345 25.65 -2.68 -13.26
CA LEU A 345 26.22 -2.08 -12.06
C LEU A 345 27.39 -2.90 -11.50
N ILE A 346 27.31 -4.23 -11.45
CA ILE A 346 28.45 -5.08 -11.04
C ILE A 346 29.66 -4.81 -11.93
N LYS A 347 29.49 -4.72 -13.25
CA LYS A 347 30.60 -4.42 -14.19
C LYS A 347 31.25 -3.07 -13.88
N ALA A 348 30.49 -2.07 -13.44
CA ALA A 348 31.05 -0.76 -13.07
C ALA A 348 31.91 -0.81 -11.81
N PHE A 349 31.71 -1.79 -10.94
CA PHE A 349 32.53 -2.05 -9.74
C PHE A 349 33.77 -2.91 -10.03
N LEU A 350 33.72 -3.83 -11.02
CA LEU A 350 34.83 -4.70 -11.43
C LEU A 350 35.84 -3.98 -12.33
#